data_de2697525442b05f24219c6f3700d664
#
_entry.id   de2697525442b05f24219c6f3700d664
#
_cell.length_a   1.000
_cell.length_b   1.000
_cell.length_c   1.000
_cell.angle_alpha   90.00
_cell.angle_beta   90.00
_cell.angle_gamma   90.00
#
_symmetry.space_group_name_H-M   'P 1'
#
loop_
_entity.id
_entity.type
_entity.pdbx_description
1 polymer ?
#
loop_
_entity_poly.entity_id
_entity_poly.type
_entity_poly.pdbx_seq_one_letter_code
_entity_poly.pdbx_strand_id
1 'polypeptide(L)'
;FEEGGIKKMPFLKDHVETSKETGKLILPVSVDETVSQEIYSKALGEAKTIVKGERTTGMNEIIDTGDILASMLQDVFTEVDIYQDDIRFLQAQFLSPVATHGAIAFYRYFIEDTTVVDGQRCIQVSFGPNNPRDFGFTGSLYILADSTYRIAKADISIPVKSTVNYVKRINIAQQFTTLPSGEQVLAKNDMFVVLEAAKFLKTLEVKRYTEYSNYSFAPLSPRLFRFKAEKKT
;
A
#
# COMPACT_ATOMS: atom_id res chain seq x y z
N PHE A 1 6.51 11.79 -17.09
CA PHE A 1 7.07 12.25 -18.38
C PHE A 1 8.58 12.26 -18.27
N GLU A 2 9.29 11.72 -19.27
CA GLU A 2 10.74 11.90 -19.34
C GLU A 2 11.10 13.34 -19.60
N GLU A 3 12.25 13.77 -19.09
CA GLU A 3 12.80 15.13 -19.20
C GLU A 3 12.68 15.76 -20.60
N GLY A 4 12.75 14.94 -21.65
CA GLY A 4 12.60 15.37 -23.04
C GLY A 4 11.18 15.73 -23.48
N GLY A 5 10.14 15.21 -22.84
CA GLY A 5 8.73 15.53 -23.13
C GLY A 5 8.30 16.85 -22.49
N ILE A 6 8.73 17.08 -21.25
CA ILE A 6 8.40 18.30 -20.48
C ILE A 6 9.08 19.53 -21.09
N LYS A 7 10.31 19.39 -21.60
CA LYS A 7 11.04 20.48 -22.28
C LYS A 7 10.32 21.03 -23.50
N LYS A 8 9.44 20.22 -24.12
CA LYS A 8 8.65 20.64 -25.31
C LYS A 8 7.35 21.36 -24.95
N MET A 9 6.96 21.41 -23.68
CA MET A 9 5.72 22.01 -23.20
C MET A 9 6.02 23.08 -22.12
N PRO A 10 6.37 24.31 -22.52
CA PRO A 10 6.83 25.36 -21.60
C PRO A 10 5.84 25.70 -20.50
N PHE A 11 4.53 25.57 -20.77
CA PHE A 11 3.45 25.85 -19.81
C PHE A 11 3.35 24.84 -18.66
N LEU A 12 3.99 23.65 -18.78
CA LEU A 12 4.01 22.65 -17.73
C LEU A 12 5.18 22.82 -16.75
N LYS A 13 6.14 23.69 -17.04
CA LYS A 13 7.36 23.85 -16.22
C LYS A 13 7.07 24.26 -14.79
N ASP A 14 6.05 25.08 -14.57
CA ASP A 14 5.68 25.57 -13.24
C ASP A 14 4.91 24.54 -12.40
N HIS A 15 4.51 23.42 -13.02
CA HIS A 15 3.76 22.35 -12.37
C HIS A 15 4.59 21.06 -12.15
N VAL A 16 5.87 21.09 -12.53
CA VAL A 16 6.76 19.93 -12.40
C VAL A 16 7.43 19.93 -11.05
N GLU A 17 7.47 18.78 -10.41
CA GLU A 17 8.19 18.55 -9.16
C GLU A 17 9.16 17.37 -9.28
N THR A 18 10.06 17.24 -8.31
CA THR A 18 10.96 16.07 -8.23
C THR A 18 10.37 15.01 -7.31
N SER A 19 10.17 13.82 -7.84
CA SER A 19 9.75 12.66 -7.04
C SER A 19 10.79 12.37 -5.96
N LYS A 20 10.36 12.28 -4.71
CA LYS A 20 11.22 11.92 -3.58
C LYS A 20 11.68 10.47 -3.63
N GLU A 21 10.90 9.59 -4.26
CA GLU A 21 11.15 8.15 -4.32
C GLU A 21 12.04 7.74 -5.49
N THR A 22 11.97 8.48 -6.60
CA THR A 22 12.72 8.14 -7.82
C THR A 22 13.77 9.17 -8.19
N GLY A 23 13.72 10.38 -7.61
CA GLY A 23 14.58 11.52 -7.98
C GLY A 23 14.31 12.08 -9.38
N LYS A 24 13.26 11.61 -10.06
CA LYS A 24 12.89 12.05 -11.41
C LYS A 24 11.93 13.21 -11.37
N LEU A 25 11.96 14.03 -12.43
CA LEU A 25 10.93 15.05 -12.64
C LEU A 25 9.61 14.38 -12.98
N ILE A 26 8.56 14.73 -12.24
CA ILE A 26 7.19 14.26 -12.43
C ILE A 26 6.24 15.44 -12.59
N LEU A 27 5.14 15.20 -13.30
CA LEU A 27 4.01 16.10 -13.40
C LEU A 27 2.87 15.49 -12.56
N PRO A 28 2.46 16.12 -11.44
CA PRO A 28 1.28 15.69 -10.71
C PRO A 28 0.03 15.78 -11.59
N VAL A 29 -0.72 14.67 -11.66
CA VAL A 29 -1.90 14.57 -12.52
C VAL A 29 -3.16 14.69 -11.69
N SER A 30 -3.22 13.97 -10.58
CA SER A 30 -4.34 14.00 -9.63
C SER A 30 -3.83 13.83 -8.22
N VAL A 31 -4.48 14.52 -7.30
CA VAL A 31 -4.35 14.33 -5.85
C VAL A 31 -5.76 14.16 -5.31
N ASP A 32 -6.02 12.96 -4.77
CA ASP A 32 -7.30 12.60 -4.19
C ASP A 32 -7.13 12.44 -2.67
N GLU A 33 -7.93 13.18 -1.91
CA GLU A 33 -7.97 13.14 -0.46
C GLU A 33 -9.33 12.59 -0.03
N THR A 34 -9.33 11.51 0.73
CA THR A 34 -10.57 10.87 1.20
C THR A 34 -10.51 10.67 2.71
N VAL A 35 -11.56 11.07 3.40
CA VAL A 35 -11.80 10.74 4.80
C VAL A 35 -12.92 9.73 4.85
N SER A 36 -12.65 8.56 5.40
CA SER A 36 -13.63 7.48 5.52
C SER A 36 -13.70 6.92 6.93
N GLN A 37 -14.80 6.26 7.22
CA GLN A 37 -14.96 5.41 8.39
C GLN A 37 -15.05 3.95 7.92
N GLU A 38 -14.15 3.12 8.41
CA GLU A 38 -14.17 1.70 8.14
C GLU A 38 -14.83 0.95 9.29
N ILE A 39 -15.76 0.08 8.95
CA ILE A 39 -16.53 -0.71 9.89
C ILE A 39 -16.36 -2.18 9.53
N TYR A 40 -15.96 -2.99 10.49
CA TYR A 40 -15.80 -4.42 10.32
C TYR A 40 -16.57 -5.19 11.39
N SER A 41 -17.31 -6.22 11.00
CA SER A 41 -17.97 -7.15 11.91
C SER A 41 -17.45 -8.57 11.72
N LYS A 42 -16.69 -9.05 12.68
CA LYS A 42 -16.21 -10.45 12.69
C LYS A 42 -17.36 -11.45 12.70
N ALA A 43 -18.44 -11.13 13.41
CA ALA A 43 -19.61 -12.02 13.51
C ALA A 43 -20.38 -12.20 12.20
N LEU A 44 -20.37 -11.18 11.33
CA LEU A 44 -21.02 -11.21 10.04
C LEU A 44 -20.03 -11.54 8.90
N GLY A 45 -18.71 -11.44 9.16
CA GLY A 45 -17.70 -11.53 8.12
C GLY A 45 -17.77 -10.38 7.10
N GLU A 46 -18.34 -9.24 7.48
CA GLU A 46 -18.62 -8.12 6.61
C GLU A 46 -17.77 -6.90 6.97
N ALA A 47 -17.27 -6.22 5.95
CA ALA A 47 -16.61 -4.92 6.06
C ALA A 47 -17.41 -3.87 5.27
N LYS A 48 -17.40 -2.62 5.74
CA LYS A 48 -18.05 -1.50 5.07
C LYS A 48 -17.24 -0.24 5.25
N THR A 49 -17.01 0.46 4.15
CA THR A 49 -16.38 1.78 4.13
C THR A 49 -17.46 2.85 3.91
N ILE A 50 -17.48 3.86 4.78
CA ILE A 50 -18.38 5.00 4.70
C ILE A 50 -17.54 6.24 4.44
N VAL A 51 -17.60 6.79 3.22
CA VAL A 51 -16.92 8.03 2.86
C VAL A 51 -17.59 9.20 3.59
N LYS A 52 -16.80 9.98 4.33
CA LYS A 52 -17.24 11.17 5.08
C LYS A 52 -16.91 12.46 4.35
N GLY A 53 -15.86 12.46 3.56
CA GLY A 53 -15.44 13.59 2.74
C GLY A 53 -14.47 13.13 1.67
N GLU A 54 -14.54 13.79 0.53
CA GLU A 54 -13.67 13.53 -0.61
C GLU A 54 -13.32 14.85 -1.28
N ARG A 55 -12.08 15.01 -1.70
CA ARG A 55 -11.58 16.15 -2.44
C ARG A 55 -10.61 15.66 -3.49
N THR A 56 -10.86 16.04 -4.74
CA THR A 56 -9.96 15.76 -5.86
C THR A 56 -9.42 17.08 -6.39
N THR A 57 -8.10 17.14 -6.57
CA THR A 57 -7.42 18.28 -7.19
C THR A 57 -6.46 17.76 -8.25
N GLY A 58 -6.35 18.46 -9.39
CA GLY A 58 -5.44 18.05 -10.46
C GLY A 58 -5.97 18.32 -11.84
N MET A 59 -5.22 17.88 -12.86
CA MET A 59 -5.51 18.08 -14.27
C MET A 59 -6.26 16.88 -14.87
N ASN A 60 -7.35 16.44 -14.22
CA ASN A 60 -8.09 15.23 -14.62
C ASN A 60 -8.63 15.26 -16.06
N GLU A 61 -8.79 16.45 -16.67
CA GLU A 61 -9.31 16.61 -18.01
C GLU A 61 -8.25 16.36 -19.12
N ILE A 62 -6.97 16.25 -18.76
CA ILE A 62 -5.88 16.17 -19.76
C ILE A 62 -5.54 14.72 -20.12
N ILE A 63 -5.93 13.75 -19.29
CA ILE A 63 -5.55 12.35 -19.49
C ILE A 63 -6.80 11.49 -19.64
N ASP A 64 -7.21 11.31 -20.87
CA ASP A 64 -8.09 10.18 -21.22
C ASP A 64 -7.26 8.88 -21.11
N THR A 65 -7.27 8.31 -19.93
CA THR A 65 -6.40 7.17 -19.58
C THR A 65 -6.94 5.84 -20.09
N GLY A 66 -8.16 5.82 -20.60
CA GLY A 66 -8.85 4.61 -21.07
C GLY A 66 -9.13 3.59 -19.94
N ASP A 67 -9.97 2.61 -20.24
CA ASP A 67 -10.44 1.58 -19.30
C ASP A 67 -9.31 0.73 -18.70
N ILE A 68 -8.22 0.53 -19.42
CA ILE A 68 -7.09 -0.30 -19.00
C ILE A 68 -6.37 0.32 -17.80
N LEU A 69 -6.09 1.63 -17.84
CA LEU A 69 -5.40 2.29 -16.74
C LEU A 69 -6.31 2.45 -15.52
N ALA A 70 -7.61 2.70 -15.73
CA ALA A 70 -8.59 2.73 -14.64
C ALA A 70 -8.65 1.38 -13.91
N SER A 71 -8.65 0.26 -14.65
CA SER A 71 -8.59 -1.09 -14.08
C SER A 71 -7.29 -1.34 -13.31
N MET A 72 -6.14 -0.95 -13.86
CA MET A 72 -4.85 -1.08 -13.18
C MET A 72 -4.79 -0.26 -11.90
N LEU A 73 -5.36 0.95 -11.89
CA LEU A 73 -5.42 1.78 -10.71
C LEU A 73 -6.30 1.17 -9.61
N GLN A 74 -7.42 0.55 -9.97
CA GLN A 74 -8.25 -0.18 -9.01
C GLN A 74 -7.49 -1.30 -8.32
N ASP A 75 -6.70 -2.07 -9.07
CA ASP A 75 -5.89 -3.16 -8.51
C ASP A 75 -4.78 -2.61 -7.57
N VAL A 76 -4.18 -1.46 -7.92
CA VAL A 76 -3.17 -0.77 -7.07
C VAL A 76 -3.78 -0.29 -5.74
N PHE A 77 -5.07 0.05 -5.72
CA PHE A 77 -5.74 0.51 -4.51
C PHE A 77 -6.27 -0.63 -3.62
N THR A 78 -6.01 -1.90 -3.98
CA THR A 78 -6.33 -3.04 -3.10
C THR A 78 -5.53 -2.96 -1.81
N GLU A 79 -6.19 -3.19 -0.70
CA GLU A 79 -5.55 -3.19 0.60
C GLU A 79 -4.74 -4.47 0.81
N VAL A 80 -3.50 -4.31 1.27
CA VAL A 80 -2.61 -5.42 1.59
C VAL A 80 -2.62 -5.61 3.10
N ASP A 81 -2.95 -6.81 3.58
CA ASP A 81 -2.85 -7.21 4.97
C ASP A 81 -1.79 -8.30 5.10
N ILE A 82 -0.65 -7.96 5.74
CA ILE A 82 0.47 -8.90 5.93
C ILE A 82 0.13 -10.07 6.85
N TYR A 83 -0.91 -9.97 7.66
CA TYR A 83 -1.32 -11.05 8.56
C TYR A 83 -2.25 -12.07 7.90
N GLN A 84 -2.67 -11.84 6.64
CA GLN A 84 -3.31 -12.88 5.85
C GLN A 84 -2.25 -13.81 5.24
N ASP A 85 -2.49 -15.12 5.30
CA ASP A 85 -1.54 -16.10 4.74
C ASP A 85 -1.34 -15.89 3.24
N ASP A 86 -2.42 -15.63 2.49
CA ASP A 86 -2.43 -15.37 1.06
C ASP A 86 -2.85 -13.92 0.77
N ILE A 87 -1.93 -13.16 0.21
CA ILE A 87 -2.14 -11.76 -0.19
C ILE A 87 -2.42 -11.70 -1.68
N ARG A 88 -3.62 -11.27 -2.06
CA ARG A 88 -3.98 -11.02 -3.46
C ARG A 88 -3.69 -9.56 -3.80
N PHE A 89 -2.82 -9.37 -4.78
CA PHE A 89 -2.44 -8.05 -5.23
C PHE A 89 -2.08 -8.06 -6.72
N LEU A 90 -2.61 -7.11 -7.50
CA LEU A 90 -2.40 -7.00 -8.96
C LEU A 90 -2.66 -8.31 -9.72
N GLN A 91 -3.79 -8.96 -9.42
CA GLN A 91 -4.20 -10.25 -10.01
C GLN A 91 -3.23 -11.42 -9.76
N ALA A 92 -2.28 -11.23 -8.86
CA ALA A 92 -1.36 -12.26 -8.40
C ALA A 92 -1.61 -12.60 -6.93
N GLN A 93 -1.25 -13.83 -6.56
CA GLN A 93 -1.31 -14.30 -5.19
C GLN A 93 0.11 -14.47 -4.65
N PHE A 94 0.34 -13.91 -3.48
CA PHE A 94 1.62 -13.95 -2.78
C PHE A 94 1.44 -14.60 -1.42
N LEU A 95 2.37 -15.46 -1.05
CA LEU A 95 2.46 -15.92 0.32
C LEU A 95 2.95 -14.76 1.21
N SER A 96 2.30 -14.52 2.34
CA SER A 96 2.78 -13.53 3.30
C SER A 96 4.10 -13.97 3.94
N PRO A 97 5.03 -13.04 4.21
CA PRO A 97 6.25 -13.36 4.96
C PRO A 97 5.96 -13.70 6.43
N VAL A 98 4.76 -13.50 6.91
CA VAL A 98 4.33 -13.87 8.27
C VAL A 98 3.18 -14.87 8.26
N ALA A 99 2.95 -15.55 7.13
CA ALA A 99 1.93 -16.57 7.01
C ALA A 99 2.12 -17.66 8.06
N THR A 100 1.02 -18.10 8.65
CA THR A 100 1.00 -19.16 9.64
C THR A 100 1.56 -20.47 9.08
N HIS A 101 1.30 -20.70 7.78
CA HIS A 101 1.72 -21.90 7.08
C HIS A 101 2.58 -21.55 5.86
N GLY A 102 3.71 -22.26 5.73
CA GLY A 102 4.55 -22.19 4.54
C GLY A 102 5.58 -21.05 4.50
N ALA A 103 5.44 -19.98 5.28
CA ALA A 103 6.36 -18.85 5.24
C ALA A 103 7.82 -19.26 5.48
N ILE A 104 8.10 -20.06 6.49
CA ILE A 104 9.46 -20.51 6.84
C ILE A 104 10.07 -21.41 5.74
N ALA A 105 9.25 -22.16 5.02
CA ALA A 105 9.70 -22.99 3.91
C ALA A 105 9.95 -22.18 2.65
N PHE A 106 9.20 -21.09 2.45
CA PHE A 106 9.26 -20.27 1.26
C PHE A 106 10.27 -19.12 1.37
N TYR A 107 10.42 -18.49 2.54
CA TYR A 107 11.28 -17.34 2.77
C TYR A 107 12.51 -17.70 3.60
N ARG A 108 13.60 -16.95 3.34
CA ARG A 108 14.76 -16.83 4.24
C ARG A 108 14.66 -15.55 5.02
N TYR A 109 15.06 -15.63 6.30
CA TYR A 109 15.05 -14.49 7.22
C TYR A 109 16.45 -14.28 7.78
N PHE A 110 16.84 -13.02 7.86
CA PHE A 110 18.15 -12.61 8.37
C PHE A 110 17.94 -11.53 9.43
N ILE A 111 18.43 -11.77 10.63
CA ILE A 111 18.46 -10.74 11.66
C ILE A 111 19.59 -9.79 11.29
N GLU A 112 19.25 -8.52 11.06
CA GLU A 112 20.19 -7.49 10.65
C GLU A 112 20.73 -6.74 11.86
N ASP A 113 19.85 -6.03 12.58
CA ASP A 113 20.24 -5.15 13.68
C ASP A 113 19.08 -4.92 14.64
N THR A 114 19.35 -4.15 15.68
CA THR A 114 18.34 -3.60 16.58
C THR A 114 18.16 -2.13 16.29
N THR A 115 16.93 -1.69 16.07
CA THR A 115 16.59 -0.30 15.75
C THR A 115 15.45 0.20 16.63
N VAL A 116 15.05 1.45 16.44
CA VAL A 116 13.91 2.07 17.14
C VAL A 116 12.87 2.50 16.14
N VAL A 117 11.62 2.05 16.33
CA VAL A 117 10.45 2.46 15.55
C VAL A 117 9.45 3.07 16.53
N ASP A 118 9.07 4.33 16.32
CA ASP A 118 8.15 5.09 17.20
C ASP A 118 8.51 5.00 18.70
N GLY A 119 9.80 5.12 19.01
CA GLY A 119 10.28 5.04 20.38
C GLY A 119 10.36 3.62 20.97
N GLN A 120 9.96 2.60 20.23
CA GLN A 120 10.01 1.20 20.65
C GLN A 120 11.22 0.48 20.05
N ARG A 121 11.93 -0.26 20.90
CA ARG A 121 13.06 -1.09 20.44
C ARG A 121 12.57 -2.25 19.61
N CYS A 122 13.13 -2.41 18.40
CA CYS A 122 12.76 -3.47 17.46
C CYS A 122 14.00 -4.24 16.99
N ILE A 123 13.79 -5.49 16.65
CA ILE A 123 14.73 -6.32 15.91
C ILE A 123 14.36 -6.20 14.43
N GLN A 124 15.29 -5.75 13.61
CA GLN A 124 15.11 -5.71 12.16
C GLN A 124 15.46 -7.07 11.56
N VAL A 125 14.52 -7.62 10.82
CA VAL A 125 14.65 -8.91 10.14
C VAL A 125 14.39 -8.71 8.67
N SER A 126 15.41 -8.84 7.83
CA SER A 126 15.23 -8.85 6.38
C SER A 126 14.75 -10.22 5.91
N PHE A 127 13.99 -10.23 4.82
CA PHE A 127 13.48 -11.47 4.25
C PHE A 127 13.40 -11.43 2.72
N GLY A 128 13.41 -12.62 2.12
CA GLY A 128 13.21 -12.81 0.68
C GLY A 128 12.96 -14.27 0.36
N PRO A 129 12.43 -14.61 -0.83
CA PRO A 129 12.22 -16.00 -1.24
C PRO A 129 13.51 -16.83 -1.18
N ASN A 130 13.38 -18.08 -0.75
CA ASN A 130 14.49 -19.04 -0.72
C ASN A 130 15.13 -19.22 -2.09
N ASN A 131 14.30 -19.30 -3.12
CA ASN A 131 14.72 -19.30 -4.50
C ASN A 131 14.44 -17.91 -5.10
N PRO A 132 15.48 -17.18 -5.60
CA PRO A 132 15.32 -15.85 -6.18
C PRO A 132 14.45 -15.80 -7.45
N ARG A 133 14.06 -16.95 -7.98
CA ARG A 133 13.13 -17.06 -9.13
C ARG A 133 11.67 -17.17 -8.70
N ASP A 134 11.44 -17.48 -7.43
CA ASP A 134 10.08 -17.61 -6.91
C ASP A 134 9.41 -16.25 -6.78
N PHE A 135 8.10 -16.28 -7.02
CA PHE A 135 7.26 -15.10 -6.97
C PHE A 135 6.86 -14.80 -5.52
N GLY A 136 7.57 -13.88 -4.88
CA GLY A 136 7.38 -13.56 -3.48
C GLY A 136 7.80 -12.14 -3.12
N PHE A 137 7.45 -11.73 -1.93
CA PHE A 137 7.89 -10.46 -1.37
C PHE A 137 9.35 -10.49 -0.94
N THR A 138 9.96 -9.31 -0.92
CA THR A 138 11.23 -9.05 -0.25
C THR A 138 11.07 -7.83 0.64
N GLY A 139 11.86 -7.72 1.70
CA GLY A 139 11.78 -6.53 2.56
C GLY A 139 12.34 -6.73 3.95
N SER A 140 11.83 -5.93 4.88
CA SER A 140 12.22 -5.97 6.30
C SER A 140 10.99 -5.93 7.20
N LEU A 141 11.03 -6.73 8.24
CA LEU A 141 10.10 -6.71 9.36
C LEU A 141 10.81 -6.10 10.58
N TYR A 142 10.14 -5.24 11.29
CA TYR A 142 10.61 -4.64 12.52
C TYR A 142 9.78 -5.20 13.67
N ILE A 143 10.36 -6.13 14.39
CA ILE A 143 9.70 -6.93 15.42
C ILE A 143 10.00 -6.32 16.77
N LEU A 144 8.98 -6.04 17.60
CA LEU A 144 9.15 -5.51 18.94
C LEU A 144 10.07 -6.43 19.76
N ALA A 145 11.14 -5.82 20.32
CA ALA A 145 12.09 -6.54 21.18
C ALA A 145 11.54 -6.65 22.62
N ASP A 146 10.30 -7.09 22.73
CA ASP A 146 9.61 -7.37 23.97
C ASP A 146 9.09 -8.82 23.98
N SER A 147 8.34 -9.21 24.98
CA SER A 147 7.78 -10.56 25.08
C SER A 147 6.64 -10.85 24.09
N THR A 148 6.17 -9.84 23.36
CA THR A 148 5.05 -10.00 22.42
C THR A 148 5.50 -10.41 21.02
N TYR A 149 6.71 -10.02 20.60
CA TYR A 149 7.27 -10.23 19.26
C TYR A 149 6.35 -9.77 18.13
N ARG A 150 5.53 -8.73 18.37
CA ARG A 150 4.63 -8.17 17.38
C ARG A 150 5.41 -7.35 16.35
N ILE A 151 4.87 -7.21 15.14
CA ILE A 151 5.48 -6.40 14.10
C ILE A 151 5.09 -4.94 14.34
N ALA A 152 6.10 -4.08 14.62
CA ALA A 152 5.88 -2.64 14.71
C ALA A 152 5.81 -1.98 13.32
N LYS A 153 6.59 -2.50 12.37
CA LYS A 153 6.65 -1.98 11.00
C LYS A 153 7.00 -3.10 10.02
N ALA A 154 6.47 -3.03 8.80
CA ALA A 154 6.85 -3.90 7.69
C ALA A 154 7.12 -3.04 6.45
N ASP A 155 8.31 -3.16 5.89
CA ASP A 155 8.68 -2.59 4.59
C ASP A 155 8.76 -3.74 3.59
N ILE A 156 7.84 -3.76 2.62
CA ILE A 156 7.64 -4.86 1.69
C ILE A 156 7.81 -4.35 0.27
N SER A 157 8.50 -5.10 -0.56
CA SER A 157 8.60 -4.83 -1.99
C SER A 157 8.41 -6.09 -2.82
N ILE A 158 7.98 -5.90 -4.06
CA ILE A 158 7.92 -6.96 -5.05
C ILE A 158 9.08 -6.73 -6.03
N PRO A 159 9.99 -7.71 -6.20
CA PRO A 159 11.13 -7.58 -7.11
C PRO A 159 10.66 -7.40 -8.56
N VAL A 160 11.33 -6.50 -9.29
CA VAL A 160 11.03 -6.13 -10.69
C VAL A 160 11.03 -7.33 -11.66
N LYS A 161 11.67 -8.43 -11.31
CA LYS A 161 11.71 -9.67 -12.11
C LYS A 161 10.43 -10.50 -12.05
N SER A 162 9.55 -10.19 -11.13
CA SER A 162 8.23 -10.82 -11.06
C SER A 162 7.39 -10.26 -12.20
N THR A 163 6.89 -11.13 -13.05
CA THR A 163 6.11 -10.82 -14.27
C THR A 163 4.68 -10.31 -13.95
N VAL A 164 4.56 -9.26 -13.15
CA VAL A 164 3.31 -8.51 -13.10
C VAL A 164 3.36 -7.55 -14.28
N ASN A 165 2.59 -7.84 -15.31
CA ASN A 165 2.52 -7.04 -16.53
C ASN A 165 2.38 -5.55 -16.17
N TYR A 166 3.26 -4.70 -16.76
CA TYR A 166 3.24 -3.24 -16.62
C TYR A 166 3.70 -2.66 -15.27
N VAL A 167 4.02 -3.46 -14.26
CA VAL A 167 4.50 -2.98 -12.97
C VAL A 167 6.02 -3.04 -12.91
N LYS A 168 6.67 -1.89 -12.66
CA LYS A 168 8.12 -1.79 -12.51
C LYS A 168 8.58 -1.85 -11.06
N ARG A 169 7.76 -1.34 -10.14
CA ARG A 169 8.14 -1.25 -8.73
C ARG A 169 6.91 -1.20 -7.87
N ILE A 170 6.95 -1.91 -6.76
CA ILE A 170 5.97 -1.83 -5.68
C ILE A 170 6.73 -1.79 -4.38
N ASN A 171 6.43 -0.78 -3.57
CA ASN A 171 6.87 -0.69 -2.19
C ASN A 171 5.63 -0.45 -1.32
N ILE A 172 5.52 -1.18 -0.24
CA ILE A 172 4.45 -1.06 0.76
C ILE A 172 5.13 -0.92 2.11
N ALA A 173 4.79 0.13 2.86
CA ALA A 173 5.24 0.33 4.22
C ALA A 173 4.03 0.35 5.14
N GLN A 174 3.97 -0.61 6.06
CA GLN A 174 2.92 -0.70 7.06
C GLN A 174 3.49 -0.45 8.44
N GLN A 175 2.81 0.34 9.23
CA GLN A 175 3.19 0.68 10.59
C GLN A 175 2.04 0.37 11.53
N PHE A 176 2.35 -0.33 12.60
CA PHE A 176 1.38 -0.79 13.58
C PHE A 176 1.58 -0.06 14.90
N THR A 177 0.50 0.18 15.61
CA THR A 177 0.54 0.74 16.97
C THR A 177 -0.24 -0.14 17.93
N THR A 178 0.14 -0.11 19.20
CA THR A 178 -0.61 -0.79 20.27
C THR A 178 -1.49 0.24 20.96
N LEU A 179 -2.78 -0.03 21.00
CA LEU A 179 -3.74 0.81 21.70
C LEU A 179 -3.61 0.66 23.23
N PRO A 180 -4.11 1.64 24.01
CA PRO A 180 -4.10 1.53 25.47
C PRO A 180 -4.82 0.29 26.01
N SER A 181 -5.76 -0.28 25.25
CA SER A 181 -6.49 -1.51 25.54
C SER A 181 -5.68 -2.79 25.27
N GLY A 182 -4.49 -2.66 24.65
CA GLY A 182 -3.57 -3.76 24.37
C GLY A 182 -3.65 -4.37 22.97
N GLU A 183 -4.65 -4.02 22.17
CA GLU A 183 -4.77 -4.47 20.79
C GLU A 183 -3.74 -3.76 19.91
N GLN A 184 -3.16 -4.52 19.00
CA GLN A 184 -2.34 -3.97 17.94
C GLN A 184 -3.18 -3.70 16.69
N VAL A 185 -3.04 -2.52 16.13
CA VAL A 185 -3.78 -2.07 14.95
C VAL A 185 -2.83 -1.46 13.92
N LEU A 186 -3.26 -1.45 12.66
CA LEU A 186 -2.54 -0.78 11.58
C LEU A 186 -2.72 0.74 11.76
N ALA A 187 -1.64 1.48 11.91
CA ALA A 187 -1.68 2.94 12.06
C ALA A 187 -1.45 3.67 10.75
N LYS A 188 -0.54 3.15 9.89
CA LYS A 188 -0.21 3.71 8.59
C LYS A 188 -0.02 2.62 7.56
N ASN A 189 -0.46 2.91 6.33
CA ASN A 189 -0.25 2.05 5.18
C ASN A 189 0.11 2.92 3.97
N ASP A 190 1.38 2.95 3.63
CA ASP A 190 1.93 3.74 2.54
C ASP A 190 2.25 2.80 1.38
N MET A 191 1.79 3.15 0.20
CA MET A 191 2.04 2.38 -1.01
C MET A 191 2.61 3.27 -2.10
N PHE A 192 3.67 2.78 -2.73
CA PHE A 192 4.28 3.39 -3.89
C PHE A 192 4.38 2.37 -5.01
N VAL A 193 3.79 2.69 -6.17
CA VAL A 193 3.77 1.82 -7.35
C VAL A 193 4.24 2.60 -8.55
N VAL A 194 5.12 1.98 -9.34
CA VAL A 194 5.56 2.51 -10.63
C VAL A 194 5.03 1.60 -11.72
N LEU A 195 4.16 2.15 -12.56
CA LEU A 195 3.58 1.47 -13.71
C LEU A 195 4.24 1.93 -15.00
N GLU A 196 4.45 1.01 -15.93
CA GLU A 196 4.82 1.31 -17.31
C GLU A 196 3.56 1.33 -18.16
N ALA A 197 3.01 2.51 -18.39
CA ALA A 197 1.83 2.67 -19.22
C ALA A 197 2.18 2.58 -20.71
N ALA A 198 1.32 1.92 -21.49
CA ALA A 198 1.52 1.70 -22.91
C ALA A 198 1.70 3.01 -23.70
N LYS A 199 2.60 2.96 -24.65
CA LYS A 199 2.86 3.88 -25.80
C LYS A 199 2.88 5.40 -25.59
N PHE A 200 2.07 6.00 -24.69
CA PHE A 200 1.95 7.46 -24.53
C PHE A 200 2.49 8.00 -23.21
N LEU A 201 2.33 7.26 -22.13
CA LEU A 201 2.84 7.57 -20.80
C LEU A 201 3.97 6.58 -20.46
N LYS A 202 5.20 7.03 -20.50
CA LYS A 202 6.36 6.14 -20.29
C LYS A 202 6.39 5.54 -18.88
N THR A 203 5.94 6.30 -17.87
CA THR A 203 5.94 5.85 -16.47
C THR A 203 4.89 6.63 -15.69
N LEU A 204 4.07 5.94 -14.92
CA LEU A 204 3.13 6.51 -13.97
C LEU A 204 3.58 6.12 -12.56
N GLU A 205 3.76 7.11 -11.68
CA GLU A 205 3.97 6.91 -10.26
C GLU A 205 2.64 7.09 -9.52
N VAL A 206 2.24 6.08 -8.76
CA VAL A 206 1.05 6.12 -7.91
C VAL A 206 1.51 6.03 -6.46
N LYS A 207 1.09 7.00 -5.64
CA LYS A 207 1.37 7.06 -4.22
C LYS A 207 0.06 7.06 -3.46
N ARG A 208 -0.05 6.22 -2.46
CA ARG A 208 -1.17 6.20 -1.52
C ARG A 208 -0.62 6.26 -0.12
N TYR A 209 -1.07 7.24 0.63
CA TYR A 209 -0.77 7.39 2.06
C TYR A 209 -2.07 7.22 2.83
N THR A 210 -2.12 6.28 3.74
CA THR A 210 -3.30 6.03 4.55
C THR A 210 -2.92 6.07 6.02
N GLU A 211 -3.61 6.89 6.79
CA GLU A 211 -3.50 6.95 8.25
C GLU A 211 -4.81 6.50 8.89
N TYR A 212 -4.72 5.62 9.85
CA TYR A 212 -5.84 5.09 10.61
C TYR A 212 -5.81 5.65 12.03
N SER A 213 -6.95 6.13 12.50
CA SER A 213 -7.10 6.69 13.84
C SER A 213 -8.49 6.40 14.42
N ASN A 214 -8.69 6.75 15.69
CA ASN A 214 -9.98 6.64 16.36
C ASN A 214 -10.58 5.23 16.35
N TYR A 215 -9.74 4.22 16.61
CA TYR A 215 -10.18 2.84 16.73
C TYR A 215 -11.18 2.63 17.85
N SER A 216 -12.22 1.84 17.56
CA SER A 216 -13.24 1.45 18.54
C SER A 216 -13.64 -0.01 18.31
N PHE A 217 -13.62 -0.79 19.37
CA PHE A 217 -14.09 -2.18 19.39
C PHE A 217 -15.48 -2.34 20.02
N ALA A 218 -16.24 -1.23 20.11
CA ALA A 218 -17.60 -1.27 20.61
C ALA A 218 -18.49 -2.14 19.69
N PRO A 219 -19.46 -2.88 20.26
CA PRO A 219 -20.39 -3.68 19.48
C PRO A 219 -21.12 -2.83 18.44
N LEU A 220 -21.11 -3.28 17.18
CA LEU A 220 -21.78 -2.59 16.09
C LEU A 220 -23.20 -3.11 15.89
N SER A 221 -24.13 -2.19 15.61
CA SER A 221 -25.50 -2.59 15.23
C SER A 221 -25.48 -3.28 13.87
N PRO A 222 -26.10 -4.46 13.70
CA PRO A 222 -26.24 -5.13 12.41
C PRO A 222 -26.93 -4.27 11.34
N ARG A 223 -27.69 -3.27 11.74
CA ARG A 223 -28.34 -2.31 10.83
C ARG A 223 -27.34 -1.51 10.01
N LEU A 224 -26.13 -1.25 10.54
CA LEU A 224 -25.08 -0.51 9.83
C LEU A 224 -24.62 -1.20 8.54
N PHE A 225 -24.75 -2.53 8.45
CA PHE A 225 -24.36 -3.32 7.27
C PHE A 225 -25.49 -3.47 6.26
N ARG A 226 -26.75 -3.24 6.64
CA ARG A 226 -27.90 -3.41 5.75
C ARG A 226 -28.13 -2.27 4.75
N PHE A 227 -27.57 -1.09 5.00
CA PHE A 227 -27.72 0.06 4.10
C PHE A 227 -26.54 0.13 3.13
N LYS A 228 -26.82 0.12 1.82
CA LYS A 228 -25.82 0.52 0.83
C LYS A 228 -25.41 1.95 1.12
N ALA A 229 -24.09 2.21 1.16
CA ALA A 229 -23.61 3.58 1.25
C ALA A 229 -24.06 4.32 -0.02
N GLU A 230 -24.89 5.33 0.11
CA GLU A 230 -25.17 6.25 -0.98
C GLU A 230 -23.89 7.04 -1.26
N LYS A 231 -23.37 6.94 -2.49
CA LYS A 231 -22.41 7.92 -2.98
C LYS A 231 -23.15 9.26 -3.04
N LYS A 232 -22.81 10.19 -2.16
CA LYS A 232 -23.17 11.58 -2.40
C LYS A 232 -22.33 12.07 -3.58
N THR A 233 -22.99 12.33 -4.67
CA THR A 233 -22.49 13.11 -5.81
C THR A 233 -22.10 14.51 -5.40
#